data_3c6d11eeea7307f93fb985c681d1fda2
#
_entry.id   3c6d11eeea7307f93fb985c681d1fda2
#
_cell.length_a   1.000
_cell.length_b   1.000
_cell.length_c   1.000
_cell.angle_alpha   90.00
_cell.angle_beta   90.00
_cell.angle_gamma   90.00
#
_symmetry.space_group_name_H-M   'P 1'
#
loop_
_entity.id
_entity.type
_entity.pdbx_description
1 polymer ?
#
loop_
_entity_poly.entity_id
_entity_poly.type
_entity_poly.pdbx_seq_one_letter_code
_entity_poly.pdbx_strand_id
1 'polypeptide(L)'
;MKITIQGLEYTSALDAVRPLTIERKINEPSICQLWLSLPANGSLASPARFQTLAVTGDDDTAYFTGYIAVSPLPEYAGMGLEGARYRTAIQAVSDEWLLDQVLMPPSAGASNLTAAQVLALLIAESGSTALSTTGLTLLTPVGSFVPDPGANWSKSAGQAASMARAAYRALNGAITLSSVSTTVHALNESDGSLNLANLALTASVKRALANDVTVCGENEPVAYVTEYFLGDGVTTEFDLAEDPFFPATSKSTIVSELFNEPAINQTVWCASGGGYITLGANGLAMNGGNSIDGETTLAWLDPIEMGGTLLLELVGVTLSLGSKGILGGFFNGYQTAAGCTAGIQATAQPGTGAVTLQPMVEGTAAGTTFAVNPANTYTLRLRIHCPESYRAPAMYYSFGDSGAIGAGGVWLIAPGNIQMEVQEFVNGVGATPVTLYDGAVTYLPAPCNLVPVSSISLVGTIRAINLTNLGSGWVVSTPPGGGPYTRRIGTTAEAAECHVERTGKLAFYTGYTPVAGEQIAVSYRTIGRAVGRAVNTANQQALAA
;
A
#
# COMPACT_ATOMS: atom_id res chain seq x y z
N MET A 1 -31.07 -24.14 -35.96
CA MET A 1 -30.32 -22.92 -35.60
C MET A 1 -30.92 -21.73 -36.34
N LYS A 2 -31.26 -20.65 -35.64
CA LYS A 2 -31.91 -19.45 -36.16
C LYS A 2 -31.03 -18.22 -35.95
N ILE A 3 -30.94 -17.37 -36.97
CA ILE A 3 -30.20 -16.10 -36.93
C ILE A 3 -31.19 -14.96 -37.11
N THR A 4 -31.19 -14.02 -36.17
CA THR A 4 -32.02 -12.84 -36.25
C THR A 4 -31.18 -11.56 -36.17
N ILE A 5 -31.45 -10.60 -37.03
CA ILE A 5 -30.83 -9.28 -37.03
C ILE A 5 -31.94 -8.24 -36.94
N GLN A 6 -31.88 -7.40 -35.91
CA GLN A 6 -32.93 -6.41 -35.62
C GLN A 6 -34.35 -7.03 -35.61
N GLY A 7 -34.47 -8.25 -35.07
CA GLY A 7 -35.72 -8.99 -34.98
C GLY A 7 -36.19 -9.67 -36.29
N LEU A 8 -35.48 -9.47 -37.40
CA LEU A 8 -35.78 -10.14 -38.69
C LEU A 8 -34.92 -11.40 -38.83
N GLU A 9 -35.49 -12.45 -39.42
CA GLU A 9 -34.79 -13.73 -39.61
C GLU A 9 -33.94 -13.72 -40.88
N TYR A 10 -32.64 -14.06 -40.70
CA TYR A 10 -31.63 -14.15 -41.76
C TYR A 10 -31.08 -15.58 -41.95
N THR A 11 -31.68 -16.57 -41.33
CA THR A 11 -31.19 -17.97 -41.40
C THR A 11 -31.02 -18.48 -42.83
N SER A 12 -31.98 -18.20 -43.71
CA SER A 12 -31.94 -18.61 -45.11
C SER A 12 -30.90 -17.85 -45.95
N ALA A 13 -30.43 -16.74 -45.49
CA ALA A 13 -29.40 -15.92 -46.15
C ALA A 13 -27.97 -16.31 -45.70
N LEU A 14 -27.80 -17.23 -44.76
CA LEU A 14 -26.47 -17.65 -44.30
C LEU A 14 -25.69 -18.29 -45.46
N ASP A 15 -24.42 -17.87 -45.66
CA ASP A 15 -23.54 -18.45 -46.66
C ASP A 15 -23.16 -19.88 -46.25
N ALA A 16 -23.59 -20.87 -47.05
CA ALA A 16 -23.36 -22.27 -46.77
C ALA A 16 -21.86 -22.68 -46.87
N VAL A 17 -21.03 -21.87 -47.53
CA VAL A 17 -19.60 -22.18 -47.73
C VAL A 17 -18.75 -21.68 -46.57
N ARG A 18 -19.19 -20.60 -45.91
CA ARG A 18 -18.46 -19.97 -44.80
C ARG A 18 -19.21 -20.17 -43.48
N PRO A 19 -18.65 -20.99 -42.58
CA PRO A 19 -19.34 -21.32 -41.34
C PRO A 19 -19.52 -20.08 -40.43
N LEU A 20 -20.64 -20.07 -39.74
CA LEU A 20 -20.83 -19.18 -38.60
C LEU A 20 -19.90 -19.64 -37.48
N THR A 21 -19.20 -18.71 -36.85
CA THR A 21 -18.32 -18.96 -35.70
C THR A 21 -18.68 -18.04 -34.54
N ILE A 22 -18.74 -18.62 -33.34
CA ILE A 22 -18.87 -17.88 -32.08
C ILE A 22 -17.61 -18.19 -31.26
N GLU A 23 -16.75 -17.19 -31.14
CA GLU A 23 -15.56 -17.28 -30.30
C GLU A 23 -15.89 -16.74 -28.91
N ARG A 24 -15.65 -17.57 -27.88
CA ARG A 24 -15.83 -17.21 -26.49
C ARG A 24 -14.53 -17.34 -25.75
N LYS A 25 -14.17 -16.29 -25.01
CA LYS A 25 -13.05 -16.28 -24.08
C LYS A 25 -13.58 -15.99 -22.68
N ILE A 26 -12.93 -16.54 -21.68
CA ILE A 26 -13.29 -16.29 -20.27
C ILE A 26 -13.00 -14.84 -19.95
N ASN A 27 -14.00 -14.14 -19.41
CA ASN A 27 -13.88 -12.75 -18.96
C ASN A 27 -13.51 -11.74 -20.06
N GLU A 28 -13.87 -12.05 -21.30
CA GLU A 28 -13.75 -11.18 -22.46
C GLU A 28 -15.05 -11.18 -23.26
N PRO A 29 -15.36 -10.11 -24.00
CA PRO A 29 -16.51 -10.10 -24.91
C PRO A 29 -16.45 -11.22 -25.93
N SER A 30 -17.59 -11.87 -26.17
CA SER A 30 -17.72 -12.90 -27.20
C SER A 30 -17.82 -12.28 -28.58
N ILE A 31 -17.27 -12.92 -29.60
CA ILE A 31 -17.31 -12.45 -30.97
C ILE A 31 -18.08 -13.47 -31.82
N CYS A 32 -19.07 -13.01 -32.57
CA CYS A 32 -19.77 -13.79 -33.58
C CYS A 32 -19.38 -13.30 -34.98
N GLN A 33 -18.97 -14.23 -35.81
CA GLN A 33 -18.65 -13.96 -37.23
C GLN A 33 -19.51 -14.85 -38.13
N LEU A 34 -20.13 -14.26 -39.12
CA LEU A 34 -20.93 -14.97 -40.12
C LEU A 34 -20.90 -14.23 -41.47
N TRP A 35 -21.31 -14.92 -42.49
CA TRP A 35 -21.45 -14.36 -43.82
C TRP A 35 -22.88 -14.52 -44.31
N LEU A 36 -23.44 -13.46 -44.87
CA LEU A 36 -24.74 -13.48 -45.49
C LEU A 36 -24.60 -13.36 -47.02
N SER A 37 -25.42 -14.10 -47.75
CA SER A 37 -25.55 -14.01 -49.18
C SER A 37 -26.95 -13.46 -49.53
N LEU A 38 -27.00 -12.19 -49.89
CA LEU A 38 -28.25 -11.48 -50.14
C LEU A 38 -28.42 -11.14 -51.62
N PRO A 39 -29.59 -11.38 -52.20
CA PRO A 39 -29.88 -10.89 -53.57
C PRO A 39 -30.11 -9.39 -53.55
N ALA A 40 -29.72 -8.70 -54.61
CA ALA A 40 -29.86 -7.25 -54.75
C ALA A 40 -31.31 -6.74 -54.58
N ASN A 41 -32.27 -7.54 -55.04
CA ASN A 41 -33.71 -7.23 -55.01
C ASN A 41 -34.45 -8.09 -53.98
N GLY A 42 -33.77 -8.62 -52.94
CA GLY A 42 -34.39 -9.43 -51.92
C GLY A 42 -35.15 -8.63 -50.90
N SER A 43 -36.03 -9.32 -50.13
CA SER A 43 -36.84 -8.72 -49.07
C SER A 43 -36.02 -8.38 -47.81
N LEU A 44 -34.81 -8.96 -47.65
CA LEU A 44 -33.93 -8.71 -46.52
C LEU A 44 -32.94 -7.61 -46.87
N ALA A 45 -32.92 -6.57 -46.04
CA ALA A 45 -31.98 -5.46 -46.16
C ALA A 45 -30.56 -5.90 -45.78
N SER A 46 -29.56 -5.21 -46.34
CA SER A 46 -28.18 -5.39 -45.87
C SER A 46 -28.05 -4.91 -44.44
N PRO A 47 -27.50 -5.73 -43.51
CA PRO A 47 -27.33 -5.33 -42.12
C PRO A 47 -26.44 -4.09 -41.97
N ALA A 48 -26.69 -3.30 -40.93
CA ALA A 48 -25.92 -2.12 -40.60
C ALA A 48 -25.23 -2.24 -39.23
N ARG A 49 -24.21 -1.43 -39.01
CA ARG A 49 -23.57 -1.29 -37.69
C ARG A 49 -24.58 -0.90 -36.62
N PHE A 50 -24.38 -1.34 -35.39
CA PHE A 50 -25.22 -1.17 -34.22
C PHE A 50 -26.57 -1.92 -34.23
N GLN A 51 -26.91 -2.64 -35.27
CA GLN A 51 -28.04 -3.54 -35.23
C GLN A 51 -27.80 -4.74 -34.30
N THR A 52 -28.83 -5.19 -33.62
CA THR A 52 -28.79 -6.37 -32.75
C THR A 52 -28.65 -7.64 -33.62
N LEU A 53 -27.85 -8.58 -33.12
CA LEU A 53 -27.72 -9.91 -33.71
C LEU A 53 -27.94 -10.95 -32.63
N ALA A 54 -28.80 -11.92 -32.88
CA ALA A 54 -28.98 -13.09 -32.03
C ALA A 54 -28.84 -14.40 -32.83
N VAL A 55 -28.21 -15.37 -32.19
CA VAL A 55 -28.08 -16.75 -32.70
C VAL A 55 -28.71 -17.66 -31.67
N THR A 56 -29.77 -18.40 -32.06
CA THR A 56 -30.50 -19.32 -31.20
C THR A 56 -30.52 -20.73 -31.77
N GLY A 57 -30.64 -21.72 -30.91
CA GLY A 57 -30.88 -23.09 -31.30
C GLY A 57 -32.32 -23.33 -31.79
N ASP A 58 -32.60 -24.56 -32.22
CA ASP A 58 -33.94 -24.97 -32.62
C ASP A 58 -34.87 -25.15 -31.40
N ASP A 59 -34.30 -25.20 -30.23
CA ASP A 59 -34.93 -25.24 -28.89
C ASP A 59 -35.04 -23.83 -28.24
N ASP A 60 -34.88 -22.78 -29.02
CA ASP A 60 -34.81 -21.36 -28.56
C ASP A 60 -33.68 -21.07 -27.56
N THR A 61 -32.72 -21.96 -27.36
CA THR A 61 -31.55 -21.71 -26.55
C THR A 61 -30.70 -20.62 -27.21
N ALA A 62 -30.45 -19.52 -26.49
CA ALA A 62 -29.59 -18.45 -27.01
C ALA A 62 -28.10 -18.86 -26.92
N TYR A 63 -27.46 -18.92 -28.06
CA TYR A 63 -26.01 -19.13 -28.16
C TYR A 63 -25.23 -17.82 -28.12
N PHE A 64 -25.78 -16.78 -28.76
CA PHE A 64 -25.15 -15.47 -28.83
C PHE A 64 -26.21 -14.38 -28.95
N THR A 65 -26.02 -13.30 -28.24
CA THR A 65 -26.69 -12.01 -28.45
C THR A 65 -25.66 -10.90 -28.41
N GLY A 66 -25.84 -9.87 -29.20
CA GLY A 66 -24.90 -8.76 -29.29
C GLY A 66 -25.22 -7.79 -30.41
N TYR A 67 -24.25 -6.97 -30.76
CA TYR A 67 -24.39 -5.88 -31.71
C TYR A 67 -23.37 -5.97 -32.83
N ILE A 68 -23.77 -5.62 -34.04
CA ILE A 68 -22.85 -5.55 -35.19
C ILE A 68 -21.88 -4.39 -34.94
N ALA A 69 -20.61 -4.73 -34.70
CA ALA A 69 -19.60 -3.76 -34.30
C ALA A 69 -18.91 -3.07 -35.49
N VAL A 70 -18.78 -3.77 -36.61
CA VAL A 70 -18.13 -3.27 -37.83
C VAL A 70 -19.19 -3.04 -38.91
N SER A 71 -19.09 -1.93 -39.63
CA SER A 71 -19.98 -1.67 -40.78
C SER A 71 -19.80 -2.71 -41.87
N PRO A 72 -20.83 -3.53 -42.17
CA PRO A 72 -20.72 -4.56 -43.15
C PRO A 72 -20.59 -3.94 -44.55
N LEU A 73 -19.63 -4.46 -45.32
CA LEU A 73 -19.45 -4.05 -46.71
C LEU A 73 -19.88 -5.20 -47.64
N PRO A 74 -20.86 -5.00 -48.53
CA PRO A 74 -21.30 -6.01 -49.46
C PRO A 74 -20.29 -6.18 -50.62
N GLU A 75 -19.90 -7.41 -50.88
CA GLU A 75 -19.05 -7.81 -51.98
C GLU A 75 -19.91 -8.51 -53.05
N TYR A 76 -19.73 -8.17 -54.32
CA TYR A 76 -20.45 -8.86 -55.41
C TYR A 76 -20.03 -10.33 -55.49
N ALA A 77 -20.99 -11.23 -55.39
CA ALA A 77 -20.78 -12.68 -55.34
C ALA A 77 -21.22 -13.43 -56.59
N GLY A 78 -21.70 -12.72 -57.60
CA GLY A 78 -22.15 -13.29 -58.88
C GLY A 78 -23.67 -13.10 -59.16
N MET A 79 -24.15 -13.74 -60.22
CA MET A 79 -25.59 -13.75 -60.61
C MET A 79 -26.24 -15.05 -60.13
N GLY A 80 -27.34 -14.93 -59.39
CA GLY A 80 -28.23 -16.02 -59.05
C GLY A 80 -29.57 -15.94 -59.81
N LEU A 81 -30.49 -16.86 -59.50
CA LEU A 81 -31.84 -16.87 -60.14
C LEU A 81 -32.62 -15.60 -59.86
N GLU A 82 -32.38 -14.95 -58.74
CA GLU A 82 -33.04 -13.70 -58.26
C GLU A 82 -32.23 -12.43 -58.62
N GLY A 83 -31.24 -12.54 -59.49
CA GLY A 83 -30.39 -11.42 -59.90
C GLY A 83 -29.00 -11.40 -59.24
N ALA A 84 -28.39 -10.22 -59.19
CA ALA A 84 -27.07 -10.04 -58.57
C ALA A 84 -27.13 -10.39 -57.09
N ARG A 85 -26.12 -11.18 -56.63
CA ARG A 85 -25.97 -11.54 -55.21
C ARG A 85 -24.76 -10.85 -54.61
N TYR A 86 -24.89 -10.46 -53.37
CA TYR A 86 -23.81 -9.84 -52.59
C TYR A 86 -23.53 -10.67 -51.33
N ARG A 87 -22.27 -10.90 -51.05
CA ARG A 87 -21.81 -11.43 -49.76
C ARG A 87 -21.47 -10.30 -48.83
N THR A 88 -21.91 -10.46 -47.59
CA THR A 88 -21.66 -9.45 -46.54
C THR A 88 -21.09 -10.17 -45.32
N ALA A 89 -19.87 -9.77 -44.95
CA ALA A 89 -19.26 -10.23 -43.68
C ALA A 89 -19.88 -9.49 -42.55
N ILE A 90 -20.35 -10.21 -41.52
CA ILE A 90 -20.90 -9.66 -40.29
C ILE A 90 -19.98 -10.04 -39.17
N GLN A 91 -19.58 -9.05 -38.39
CA GLN A 91 -18.90 -9.25 -37.12
C GLN A 91 -19.69 -8.56 -36.01
N ALA A 92 -20.13 -9.32 -35.04
CA ALA A 92 -20.86 -8.83 -33.89
C ALA A 92 -20.10 -9.14 -32.61
N VAL A 93 -20.28 -8.29 -31.60
CA VAL A 93 -19.70 -8.41 -30.25
C VAL A 93 -20.85 -8.54 -29.28
N SER A 94 -20.69 -9.34 -28.23
CA SER A 94 -21.73 -9.60 -27.23
C SER A 94 -22.23 -8.33 -26.52
N ASP A 95 -23.35 -8.47 -25.83
CA ASP A 95 -24.16 -7.34 -25.31
C ASP A 95 -23.34 -6.35 -24.45
N GLU A 96 -22.30 -6.80 -23.74
CA GLU A 96 -21.43 -5.94 -22.93
C GLU A 96 -20.63 -4.91 -23.74
N TRP A 97 -20.56 -5.09 -25.07
CA TRP A 97 -19.96 -4.09 -25.95
C TRP A 97 -20.59 -2.69 -25.84
N LEU A 98 -21.85 -2.63 -25.44
CA LEU A 98 -22.49 -1.34 -25.16
C LEU A 98 -21.87 -0.60 -23.98
N LEU A 99 -21.44 -1.34 -22.95
CA LEU A 99 -20.75 -0.77 -21.79
C LEU A 99 -19.35 -0.30 -22.16
N ASP A 100 -18.70 -0.97 -23.10
CA ASP A 100 -17.34 -0.63 -23.57
C ASP A 100 -17.30 0.64 -24.45
N GLN A 101 -18.47 1.19 -24.84
CA GLN A 101 -18.52 2.45 -25.57
C GLN A 101 -18.21 3.67 -24.68
N VAL A 102 -18.22 3.48 -23.36
CA VAL A 102 -17.90 4.51 -22.38
C VAL A 102 -16.67 4.06 -21.59
N LEU A 103 -15.69 4.94 -21.45
CA LEU A 103 -14.54 4.67 -20.60
C LEU A 103 -14.94 4.80 -19.13
N MET A 104 -14.40 3.93 -18.30
CA MET A 104 -14.65 3.96 -16.86
C MET A 104 -14.18 5.27 -16.25
N PRO A 105 -15.03 5.97 -15.48
CA PRO A 105 -14.65 7.18 -14.77
C PRO A 105 -13.68 6.85 -13.62
N PRO A 106 -12.97 7.86 -13.08
CA PRO A 106 -12.25 7.69 -11.83
C PRO A 106 -13.23 7.29 -10.72
N SER A 107 -12.92 6.18 -10.03
CA SER A 107 -13.75 5.62 -8.97
C SER A 107 -12.93 5.48 -7.69
N ALA A 108 -13.57 5.66 -6.54
CA ALA A 108 -12.98 5.40 -5.24
C ALA A 108 -12.70 3.90 -5.01
N GLY A 109 -13.23 3.05 -5.90
CA GLY A 109 -13.14 1.61 -5.77
C GLY A 109 -14.14 1.01 -4.79
N ALA A 110 -14.05 -0.29 -4.63
CA ALA A 110 -14.92 -1.08 -3.77
C ALA A 110 -14.09 -1.90 -2.79
N SER A 111 -14.51 -1.94 -1.52
CA SER A 111 -13.91 -2.78 -0.49
C SER A 111 -14.99 -3.62 0.20
N ASN A 112 -14.66 -4.85 0.55
CA ASN A 112 -15.55 -5.80 1.23
C ASN A 112 -16.86 -6.10 0.48
N LEU A 113 -16.85 -5.98 -0.84
CA LEU A 113 -17.98 -6.34 -1.69
C LEU A 113 -17.79 -7.74 -2.27
N THR A 114 -18.92 -8.36 -2.65
CA THR A 114 -18.88 -9.59 -3.44
C THR A 114 -18.61 -9.28 -4.91
N ALA A 115 -18.15 -10.28 -5.68
CA ALA A 115 -17.91 -10.10 -7.12
C ALA A 115 -19.17 -9.65 -7.87
N ALA A 116 -20.33 -10.14 -7.49
CA ALA A 116 -21.60 -9.70 -8.04
C ALA A 116 -21.88 -8.22 -7.76
N GLN A 117 -21.61 -7.77 -6.54
CA GLN A 117 -21.77 -6.35 -6.17
C GLN A 117 -20.75 -5.45 -6.89
N VAL A 118 -19.51 -5.90 -7.06
CA VAL A 118 -18.50 -5.15 -7.83
C VAL A 118 -18.92 -5.00 -9.29
N LEU A 119 -19.37 -6.09 -9.95
CA LEU A 119 -19.86 -6.00 -11.33
C LEU A 119 -21.09 -5.08 -11.46
N ALA A 120 -22.02 -5.14 -10.52
CA ALA A 120 -23.19 -4.26 -10.49
C ALA A 120 -22.78 -2.78 -10.32
N LEU A 121 -21.78 -2.51 -9.46
CA LEU A 121 -21.21 -1.18 -9.28
C LEU A 121 -20.59 -0.66 -10.59
N LEU A 122 -19.78 -1.47 -11.28
CA LEU A 122 -19.16 -1.10 -12.55
C LEU A 122 -20.20 -0.79 -13.63
N ILE A 123 -21.33 -1.54 -13.67
CA ILE A 123 -22.44 -1.23 -14.59
C ILE A 123 -23.07 0.12 -14.24
N ALA A 124 -23.32 0.37 -12.96
CA ALA A 124 -23.87 1.64 -12.50
C ALA A 124 -22.94 2.82 -12.80
N GLU A 125 -21.64 2.68 -12.60
CA GLU A 125 -20.61 3.69 -12.91
C GLU A 125 -20.49 3.97 -14.41
N SER A 126 -20.77 2.99 -15.28
CA SER A 126 -20.83 3.22 -16.74
C SER A 126 -22.00 4.10 -17.16
N GLY A 127 -22.97 4.34 -16.27
CA GLY A 127 -24.18 5.10 -16.55
C GLY A 127 -25.16 4.40 -17.51
N SER A 128 -24.89 3.16 -17.90
CA SER A 128 -25.71 2.39 -18.84
C SER A 128 -26.79 1.58 -18.13
N THR A 129 -28.01 1.63 -18.66
CA THR A 129 -29.14 0.78 -18.24
C THR A 129 -29.42 -0.36 -19.21
N ALA A 130 -28.53 -0.56 -20.19
CA ALA A 130 -28.74 -1.51 -21.29
C ALA A 130 -28.72 -2.98 -20.86
N LEU A 131 -28.02 -3.28 -19.74
CA LEU A 131 -27.87 -4.65 -19.26
C LEU A 131 -28.45 -4.83 -17.87
N SER A 132 -29.18 -5.96 -17.70
CA SER A 132 -29.74 -6.37 -16.41
C SER A 132 -28.66 -7.02 -15.53
N THR A 133 -28.69 -6.69 -14.25
CA THR A 133 -27.83 -7.25 -13.21
C THR A 133 -28.46 -8.43 -12.44
N THR A 134 -29.68 -8.85 -12.82
CA THR A 134 -30.43 -9.89 -12.10
C THR A 134 -29.73 -11.25 -12.05
N GLY A 135 -28.82 -11.52 -12.99
CA GLY A 135 -27.99 -12.72 -13.03
C GLY A 135 -26.72 -12.68 -12.18
N LEU A 136 -26.45 -11.57 -11.49
CA LEU A 136 -25.28 -11.39 -10.62
C LEU A 136 -25.58 -11.89 -9.21
N THR A 137 -25.42 -13.18 -8.98
CA THR A 137 -25.79 -13.84 -7.70
C THR A 137 -24.62 -14.39 -6.91
N LEU A 138 -23.40 -14.36 -7.47
CA LEU A 138 -22.21 -14.94 -6.84
C LEU A 138 -21.74 -14.13 -5.62
N LEU A 139 -21.73 -14.78 -4.45
CA LEU A 139 -21.39 -14.16 -3.17
C LEU A 139 -19.89 -14.25 -2.81
N THR A 140 -19.02 -14.67 -3.73
CA THR A 140 -17.57 -14.72 -3.48
C THR A 140 -17.04 -13.32 -3.20
N PRO A 141 -16.38 -13.09 -2.05
CA PRO A 141 -15.86 -11.78 -1.70
C PRO A 141 -14.69 -11.39 -2.60
N VAL A 142 -14.63 -10.10 -2.93
CA VAL A 142 -13.49 -9.42 -3.56
C VAL A 142 -12.96 -8.43 -2.53
N GLY A 143 -11.73 -8.61 -2.04
CA GLY A 143 -11.20 -7.85 -0.92
C GLY A 143 -11.18 -6.34 -1.17
N SER A 144 -10.38 -5.88 -2.11
CA SER A 144 -10.34 -4.49 -2.56
C SER A 144 -10.22 -4.46 -4.08
N PHE A 145 -11.02 -3.64 -4.72
CA PHE A 145 -11.02 -3.49 -6.17
C PHE A 145 -11.16 -2.02 -6.56
N VAL A 146 -10.23 -1.55 -7.39
CA VAL A 146 -10.27 -0.21 -7.97
C VAL A 146 -10.18 -0.36 -9.48
N PRO A 147 -11.20 0.06 -10.26
CA PRO A 147 -11.13 0.01 -11.70
C PRO A 147 -10.06 0.98 -12.23
N ASP A 148 -9.35 0.58 -13.28
CA ASP A 148 -8.40 1.46 -13.96
C ASP A 148 -9.15 2.61 -14.62
N PRO A 149 -8.88 3.89 -14.30
CA PRO A 149 -9.50 5.02 -14.96
C PRO A 149 -9.19 5.02 -16.47
N GLY A 150 -10.22 5.22 -17.29
CA GLY A 150 -10.07 5.20 -18.74
C GLY A 150 -9.95 3.80 -19.35
N ALA A 151 -10.10 2.72 -18.57
CA ALA A 151 -10.24 1.37 -19.10
C ALA A 151 -11.68 1.13 -19.60
N ASN A 152 -11.83 0.13 -20.47
CA ASN A 152 -13.16 -0.35 -20.88
C ASN A 152 -13.81 -1.11 -19.70
N TRP A 153 -15.14 -1.12 -19.70
CA TRP A 153 -15.91 -1.87 -18.71
C TRP A 153 -15.51 -3.35 -18.66
N SER A 154 -15.42 -4.02 -19.82
CA SER A 154 -15.10 -5.44 -19.93
C SER A 154 -13.74 -5.79 -19.33
N LYS A 155 -12.73 -4.91 -19.43
CA LYS A 155 -11.43 -5.09 -18.78
C LYS A 155 -11.57 -5.09 -17.27
N SER A 156 -12.26 -4.11 -16.69
CA SER A 156 -12.47 -4.00 -15.24
C SER A 156 -13.34 -5.14 -14.71
N ALA A 157 -14.40 -5.52 -15.44
CA ALA A 157 -15.26 -6.66 -15.10
C ALA A 157 -14.50 -7.98 -15.14
N GLY A 158 -13.63 -8.17 -16.15
CA GLY A 158 -12.77 -9.33 -16.26
C GLY A 158 -11.76 -9.46 -15.10
N GLN A 159 -11.18 -8.36 -14.67
CA GLN A 159 -10.31 -8.33 -13.50
C GLN A 159 -11.07 -8.71 -12.23
N ALA A 160 -12.23 -8.09 -11.96
CA ALA A 160 -13.05 -8.39 -10.79
C ALA A 160 -13.55 -9.84 -10.77
N ALA A 161 -13.99 -10.37 -11.91
CA ALA A 161 -14.42 -11.76 -12.03
C ALA A 161 -13.25 -12.73 -11.80
N SER A 162 -12.08 -12.43 -12.33
CA SER A 162 -10.88 -13.25 -12.16
C SER A 162 -10.42 -13.32 -10.70
N MET A 163 -10.50 -12.20 -9.95
CA MET A 163 -10.20 -12.17 -8.51
C MET A 163 -11.13 -13.12 -7.72
N ALA A 164 -12.38 -13.26 -8.15
CA ALA A 164 -13.34 -14.18 -7.56
C ALA A 164 -13.29 -15.60 -8.13
N ARG A 165 -12.36 -15.93 -9.03
CA ARG A 165 -12.31 -17.18 -9.79
C ARG A 165 -13.64 -17.48 -10.47
N ALA A 166 -14.21 -16.46 -11.07
CA ALA A 166 -15.49 -16.50 -11.73
C ALA A 166 -15.36 -16.10 -13.20
N ALA A 167 -16.36 -16.46 -13.98
CA ALA A 167 -16.55 -16.03 -15.35
C ALA A 167 -17.85 -15.25 -15.48
N TYR A 168 -17.80 -14.07 -16.07
CA TYR A 168 -18.99 -13.36 -16.48
C TYR A 168 -19.37 -13.68 -17.92
N ARG A 169 -20.65 -13.53 -18.22
CA ARG A 169 -21.20 -13.66 -19.57
C ARG A 169 -22.37 -12.70 -19.74
N ALA A 170 -22.38 -11.98 -20.84
CA ALA A 170 -23.53 -11.22 -21.26
C ALA A 170 -24.32 -12.01 -22.32
N LEU A 171 -25.61 -12.17 -22.10
CA LEU A 171 -26.53 -12.88 -23.00
C LEU A 171 -27.97 -12.41 -22.77
N ASN A 172 -28.72 -12.17 -23.83
CA ASN A 172 -30.11 -11.69 -23.78
C ASN A 172 -30.29 -10.41 -22.94
N GLY A 173 -29.36 -9.47 -23.05
CA GLY A 173 -29.41 -8.22 -22.31
C GLY A 173 -29.21 -8.38 -20.79
N ALA A 174 -28.66 -9.50 -20.34
CA ALA A 174 -28.36 -9.73 -18.93
C ALA A 174 -26.92 -10.20 -18.74
N ILE A 175 -26.28 -9.76 -17.64
CA ILE A 175 -24.99 -10.24 -17.22
C ILE A 175 -25.17 -11.32 -16.15
N THR A 176 -24.50 -12.45 -16.35
CA THR A 176 -24.43 -13.55 -15.39
C THR A 176 -23.00 -13.71 -14.91
N LEU A 177 -22.83 -14.19 -13.67
CA LEU A 177 -21.54 -14.49 -13.07
C LEU A 177 -21.59 -15.88 -12.44
N SER A 178 -20.66 -16.74 -12.83
CA SER A 178 -20.59 -18.12 -12.33
C SER A 178 -19.16 -18.49 -11.95
N SER A 179 -19.00 -19.36 -10.95
CA SER A 179 -17.69 -19.88 -10.58
C SER A 179 -17.09 -20.71 -11.73
N VAL A 180 -15.79 -20.56 -11.95
CA VAL A 180 -15.07 -21.34 -12.95
C VAL A 180 -14.79 -22.74 -12.40
N SER A 181 -14.82 -23.75 -13.29
CA SER A 181 -14.49 -25.15 -12.99
C SER A 181 -15.46 -25.89 -12.06
N THR A 182 -16.73 -25.49 -12.02
CA THR A 182 -17.75 -26.19 -11.24
C THR A 182 -18.49 -27.27 -12.02
N THR A 183 -18.43 -27.24 -13.34
CA THR A 183 -19.16 -28.17 -14.21
C THR A 183 -18.19 -29.05 -14.99
N VAL A 184 -18.34 -30.35 -14.88
CA VAL A 184 -17.64 -31.34 -15.71
C VAL A 184 -18.60 -31.78 -16.81
N HIS A 185 -18.17 -31.55 -18.06
CA HIS A 185 -18.90 -32.03 -19.23
C HIS A 185 -18.33 -33.39 -19.65
N ALA A 186 -19.12 -34.43 -19.51
CA ALA A 186 -18.79 -35.72 -20.09
C ALA A 186 -19.10 -35.68 -21.59
N LEU A 187 -18.10 -35.90 -22.41
CA LEU A 187 -18.29 -36.06 -23.86
C LEU A 187 -18.32 -37.54 -24.18
N ASN A 188 -19.31 -37.98 -24.95
CA ASN A 188 -19.51 -39.37 -25.26
C ASN A 188 -19.78 -39.57 -26.77
N GLU A 189 -19.11 -40.52 -27.36
CA GLU A 189 -19.25 -40.84 -28.77
C GLU A 189 -20.63 -41.46 -29.09
N SER A 190 -21.22 -42.19 -28.13
CA SER A 190 -22.50 -42.87 -28.32
C SER A 190 -23.72 -41.96 -28.37
N ASP A 191 -23.66 -40.77 -27.73
CA ASP A 191 -24.73 -39.77 -27.77
C ASP A 191 -24.48 -38.65 -28.78
N GLY A 192 -23.36 -38.74 -29.51
CA GLY A 192 -22.94 -37.74 -30.50
C GLY A 192 -22.36 -36.46 -29.93
N SER A 193 -22.19 -36.36 -28.60
CA SER A 193 -21.55 -35.21 -27.97
C SER A 193 -20.05 -35.13 -28.26
N LEU A 194 -19.43 -36.25 -28.61
CA LEU A 194 -18.05 -36.37 -29.07
C LEU A 194 -18.02 -36.93 -30.50
N ASN A 195 -17.49 -36.16 -31.44
CA ASN A 195 -17.22 -36.64 -32.81
C ASN A 195 -15.72 -36.69 -33.06
N LEU A 196 -15.15 -37.89 -32.93
CA LEU A 196 -13.69 -38.09 -33.12
C LEU A 196 -13.18 -37.74 -34.52
N ALA A 197 -14.04 -37.77 -35.54
CA ALA A 197 -13.64 -37.39 -36.89
C ALA A 197 -13.33 -35.88 -37.03
N ASN A 198 -13.93 -35.07 -36.17
CA ASN A 198 -13.77 -33.63 -36.18
C ASN A 198 -13.02 -33.09 -34.93
N LEU A 199 -12.58 -33.97 -34.05
CA LEU A 199 -11.89 -33.61 -32.84
C LEU A 199 -10.38 -33.52 -33.10
N ALA A 200 -9.86 -32.30 -33.18
CA ALA A 200 -8.43 -32.06 -33.13
C ALA A 200 -8.02 -31.72 -31.69
N LEU A 201 -7.51 -32.71 -30.96
CA LEU A 201 -6.88 -32.47 -29.67
C LEU A 201 -5.47 -31.93 -29.89
N THR A 202 -5.30 -30.62 -29.77
CA THR A 202 -3.99 -30.01 -29.80
C THR A 202 -3.47 -29.83 -28.39
N ALA A 203 -2.57 -30.72 -27.97
CA ALA A 203 -1.83 -30.51 -26.74
C ALA A 203 -0.78 -29.41 -26.99
N SER A 204 -1.01 -28.21 -26.47
CA SER A 204 -0.03 -27.16 -26.54
C SER A 204 0.99 -27.33 -25.43
N VAL A 205 2.17 -27.83 -25.77
CA VAL A 205 3.34 -27.90 -24.86
C VAL A 205 3.84 -26.52 -24.43
N LYS A 206 3.34 -25.44 -25.01
CA LYS A 206 3.77 -24.06 -24.71
C LYS A 206 2.99 -23.41 -23.57
N ARG A 207 1.89 -24.01 -23.11
CA ARG A 207 1.12 -23.54 -21.95
C ARG A 207 1.11 -24.62 -20.89
N ALA A 208 1.84 -24.40 -19.82
CA ALA A 208 1.73 -25.25 -18.64
C ALA A 208 0.30 -25.13 -18.07
N LEU A 209 -0.41 -26.25 -17.97
CA LEU A 209 -1.63 -26.33 -17.17
C LEU A 209 -1.21 -26.41 -15.72
N ALA A 210 -1.50 -25.38 -14.95
CA ALA A 210 -1.22 -25.37 -13.52
C ALA A 210 -2.48 -25.81 -12.77
N ASN A 211 -2.40 -26.95 -12.10
CA ASN A 211 -3.45 -27.48 -11.22
C ASN A 211 -3.27 -27.04 -9.76
N ASP A 212 -2.12 -26.46 -9.46
CA ASP A 212 -1.76 -25.87 -8.17
C ASP A 212 -1.03 -24.55 -8.46
N VAL A 213 -1.63 -23.46 -8.07
CA VAL A 213 -1.08 -22.13 -8.29
C VAL A 213 -0.96 -21.44 -6.94
N THR A 214 0.24 -21.07 -6.60
CA THR A 214 0.52 -20.23 -5.45
C THR A 214 0.84 -18.82 -5.95
N VAL A 215 0.05 -17.86 -5.53
CA VAL A 215 0.29 -16.44 -5.79
C VAL A 215 0.85 -15.83 -4.53
N CYS A 216 2.06 -15.32 -4.62
CA CYS A 216 2.69 -14.55 -3.55
C CYS A 216 2.50 -13.06 -3.85
N GLY A 217 1.91 -12.33 -2.90
CA GLY A 217 1.82 -10.87 -2.93
C GLY A 217 3.15 -10.20 -2.58
N GLU A 218 3.14 -8.89 -2.50
CA GLU A 218 4.25 -8.10 -1.93
C GLU A 218 4.51 -8.49 -0.47
N ASN A 219 5.73 -8.22 -0.02
CA ASN A 219 6.08 -8.40 1.38
C ASN A 219 5.25 -7.43 2.24
N GLU A 220 4.47 -7.98 3.14
CA GLU A 220 3.68 -7.20 4.09
C GLU A 220 4.20 -7.44 5.50
N PRO A 221 4.20 -6.41 6.36
CA PRO A 221 4.49 -6.60 7.78
C PRO A 221 3.38 -7.44 8.42
N VAL A 222 3.75 -8.56 9.02
CA VAL A 222 2.82 -9.42 9.78
C VAL A 222 2.86 -9.06 11.26
N ALA A 223 2.33 -9.94 12.09
CA ALA A 223 2.29 -9.78 13.52
C ALA A 223 3.68 -9.52 14.12
N TYR A 224 3.66 -8.80 15.21
CA TYR A 224 4.84 -8.53 16.01
C TYR A 224 5.25 -9.78 16.78
N VAL A 225 6.52 -10.14 16.74
CA VAL A 225 7.05 -11.27 17.49
C VAL A 225 8.13 -10.81 18.46
N THR A 226 8.26 -11.51 19.57
CA THR A 226 9.37 -11.32 20.53
C THR A 226 10.03 -12.65 20.73
N GLU A 227 11.33 -12.69 20.46
CA GLU A 227 12.18 -13.85 20.70
C GLU A 227 13.10 -13.61 21.87
N TYR A 228 13.49 -14.68 22.54
CA TYR A 228 14.30 -14.64 23.73
C TYR A 228 15.58 -15.44 23.53
N PHE A 229 16.70 -14.83 23.88
CA PHE A 229 18.02 -15.43 23.84
C PHE A 229 18.67 -15.34 25.22
N LEU A 230 19.67 -16.18 25.44
CA LEU A 230 20.46 -16.16 26.66
C LEU A 230 21.93 -15.92 26.28
N GLY A 231 22.51 -14.88 26.83
CA GLY A 231 23.92 -14.57 26.66
C GLY A 231 24.82 -15.63 27.32
N ASP A 232 25.92 -15.93 26.67
CA ASP A 232 26.94 -16.89 27.16
C ASP A 232 28.30 -16.21 27.51
N GLY A 233 28.37 -14.89 27.27
CA GLY A 233 29.57 -14.08 27.45
C GLY A 233 30.52 -14.07 26.25
N VAL A 234 30.22 -14.82 25.19
CA VAL A 234 31.07 -14.99 24.01
C VAL A 234 30.33 -14.71 22.71
N THR A 235 29.10 -15.21 22.59
CA THR A 235 28.30 -15.08 21.38
C THR A 235 27.86 -13.64 21.15
N THR A 236 28.17 -13.11 19.97
CA THR A 236 27.82 -11.75 19.54
C THR A 236 26.71 -11.69 18.48
N GLU A 237 26.37 -12.82 17.86
CA GLU A 237 25.34 -12.92 16.82
C GLU A 237 24.30 -13.97 17.20
N PHE A 238 23.04 -13.64 17.07
CA PHE A 238 21.89 -14.51 17.33
C PHE A 238 21.01 -14.56 16.08
N ASP A 239 20.70 -15.78 15.63
CA ASP A 239 19.81 -15.99 14.49
C ASP A 239 18.36 -15.87 14.96
N LEU A 240 17.59 -15.01 14.30
CA LEU A 240 16.15 -14.84 14.50
C LEU A 240 15.42 -15.94 13.74
N ALA A 241 14.31 -16.42 14.28
CA ALA A 241 13.50 -17.48 13.65
C ALA A 241 12.85 -17.01 12.35
N GLU A 242 12.55 -15.72 12.24
CA GLU A 242 11.89 -15.14 11.10
C GLU A 242 12.68 -13.93 10.56
N ASP A 243 12.51 -13.64 9.28
CA ASP A 243 13.15 -12.46 8.68
C ASP A 243 12.45 -11.17 9.15
N PRO A 244 13.21 -10.18 9.66
CA PRO A 244 12.64 -8.89 10.05
C PRO A 244 12.13 -8.08 8.87
N PHE A 245 10.97 -7.46 9.05
CA PHE A 245 10.42 -6.53 8.07
C PHE A 245 11.13 -5.17 8.14
N PHE A 246 11.60 -4.73 6.98
CA PHE A 246 12.08 -3.36 6.77
C PHE A 246 11.17 -2.71 5.74
N PRO A 247 10.58 -1.54 6.00
CA PRO A 247 9.76 -0.83 5.02
C PRO A 247 10.47 -0.71 3.66
N ALA A 248 9.77 -0.98 2.57
CA ALA A 248 10.35 -0.95 1.21
C ALA A 248 10.92 0.43 0.83
N THR A 249 10.35 1.49 1.38
CA THR A 249 10.76 2.87 1.22
C THR A 249 11.80 3.32 2.24
N SER A 250 12.21 2.45 3.16
CA SER A 250 13.17 2.79 4.20
C SER A 250 14.52 3.13 3.59
N LYS A 251 14.72 4.41 3.39
CA LYS A 251 16.08 4.95 3.36
C LYS A 251 16.58 4.82 4.79
N SER A 252 17.79 4.34 4.98
CA SER A 252 18.43 4.35 6.30
C SER A 252 18.42 5.75 6.93
N THR A 253 18.47 6.78 6.13
CA THR A 253 18.34 8.19 6.53
C THR A 253 17.10 8.78 5.86
N ILE A 254 16.13 9.23 6.66
CA ILE A 254 14.91 9.92 6.20
C ILE A 254 15.21 11.42 6.05
N VAL A 255 15.85 12.00 7.07
CA VAL A 255 16.24 13.41 7.11
C VAL A 255 17.70 13.50 7.52
N SER A 256 18.46 14.34 6.83
CA SER A 256 19.79 14.77 7.25
C SER A 256 19.91 16.25 6.90
N GLU A 257 19.67 17.11 7.90
CA GLU A 257 19.68 18.55 7.75
C GLU A 257 20.87 19.13 8.50
N LEU A 258 21.76 19.78 7.78
CA LEU A 258 22.98 20.39 8.34
C LEU A 258 22.86 21.89 8.64
N PHE A 259 21.75 22.50 8.24
CA PHE A 259 21.50 23.95 8.41
C PHE A 259 22.61 24.85 7.89
N ASN A 260 23.30 24.43 6.84
CA ASN A 260 24.40 25.18 6.20
C ASN A 260 23.95 26.04 5.01
N GLU A 261 22.67 26.00 4.66
CA GLU A 261 22.05 26.80 3.62
C GLU A 261 21.72 28.21 4.14
N PRO A 262 21.61 29.22 3.26
CA PRO A 262 21.33 30.59 3.67
C PRO A 262 19.92 30.81 4.25
N ALA A 263 19.01 29.89 4.00
CA ALA A 263 17.62 29.91 4.51
C ALA A 263 17.06 28.49 4.72
N ILE A 264 16.09 28.37 5.62
CA ILE A 264 15.38 27.12 5.85
C ILE A 264 14.62 26.71 4.59
N ASN A 265 14.77 25.46 4.19
CA ASN A 265 14.02 24.89 3.09
C ASN A 265 12.54 24.70 3.48
N GLN A 266 11.70 25.65 3.07
CA GLN A 266 10.27 25.66 3.38
C GLN A 266 9.46 24.57 2.65
N THR A 267 10.06 23.83 1.72
CA THR A 267 9.38 22.68 1.09
C THR A 267 9.39 21.43 1.97
N VAL A 268 10.30 21.35 2.91
CA VAL A 268 10.47 20.22 3.84
C VAL A 268 10.25 20.60 5.29
N TRP A 269 10.39 21.88 5.63
CA TRP A 269 10.24 22.40 6.98
C TRP A 269 9.16 23.47 7.08
N CYS A 270 8.29 23.35 8.05
CA CYS A 270 7.41 24.43 8.47
C CYS A 270 8.02 25.15 9.67
N ALA A 271 8.29 26.41 9.49
CA ALA A 271 8.83 27.27 10.56
C ALA A 271 7.76 28.27 10.98
N SER A 272 7.49 28.38 12.29
CA SER A 272 6.68 29.45 12.88
C SER A 272 7.57 30.34 13.76
N GLY A 273 7.19 31.61 13.96
CA GLY A 273 8.01 32.57 14.67
C GLY A 273 9.20 33.09 13.84
N GLY A 274 9.04 33.26 12.52
CA GLY A 274 10.07 33.44 11.50
C GLY A 274 11.16 34.51 11.68
N GLY A 275 10.99 35.47 12.59
CA GLY A 275 12.05 36.46 12.91
C GLY A 275 13.08 35.98 13.94
N TYR A 276 12.84 34.81 14.53
CA TYR A 276 13.63 34.27 15.63
C TYR A 276 14.39 32.98 15.29
N ILE A 277 14.28 32.54 14.04
CA ILE A 277 15.03 31.39 13.51
C ILE A 277 16.10 31.94 12.60
N THR A 278 17.35 31.65 12.92
CA THR A 278 18.49 32.07 12.12
C THR A 278 19.40 30.88 11.81
N LEU A 279 19.94 30.87 10.60
CA LEU A 279 20.96 29.93 10.17
C LEU A 279 22.30 30.60 10.15
N GLY A 280 23.33 29.89 10.57
CA GLY A 280 24.69 30.43 10.63
C GLY A 280 25.76 29.36 10.53
N ALA A 281 27.02 29.74 10.63
CA ALA A 281 28.15 28.81 10.56
C ALA A 281 28.13 27.71 11.63
N ASN A 282 27.38 27.89 12.71
CA ASN A 282 27.22 26.94 13.80
C ASN A 282 25.91 26.16 13.73
N GLY A 283 25.14 26.29 12.64
CA GLY A 283 23.86 25.64 12.42
C GLY A 283 22.66 26.52 12.74
N LEU A 284 21.57 25.87 13.18
CA LEU A 284 20.31 26.49 13.51
C LEU A 284 20.35 27.16 14.89
N ALA A 285 20.03 28.42 14.96
CA ALA A 285 19.78 29.14 16.21
C ALA A 285 18.29 29.52 16.29
N MET A 286 17.68 29.33 17.44
CA MET A 286 16.29 29.69 17.70
C MET A 286 16.23 30.58 18.94
N ASN A 287 15.86 31.83 18.75
CA ASN A 287 15.66 32.79 19.85
C ASN A 287 14.16 32.99 20.03
N GLY A 288 13.63 32.62 21.19
CA GLY A 288 12.26 32.96 21.53
C GLY A 288 12.15 34.46 21.75
N GLY A 289 11.33 35.12 20.97
CA GLY A 289 10.99 36.52 21.23
C GLY A 289 10.21 36.67 22.51
N ASN A 290 10.22 37.86 23.07
CA ASN A 290 9.33 38.23 24.19
C ASN A 290 7.85 38.31 23.78
N SER A 291 7.44 37.66 22.74
CA SER A 291 6.05 37.71 22.29
C SER A 291 5.17 36.81 23.15
N ILE A 292 4.11 37.40 23.62
CA ILE A 292 3.04 36.78 24.39
C ILE A 292 2.37 35.63 23.61
N ASP A 293 2.61 35.52 22.30
CA ASP A 293 1.81 34.72 21.37
C ASP A 293 2.58 33.61 20.62
N GLY A 294 3.86 33.37 20.86
CA GLY A 294 4.47 32.48 19.92
C GLY A 294 5.70 31.72 20.37
N GLU A 295 5.53 30.46 20.54
CA GLU A 295 6.62 29.51 20.49
C GLU A 295 7.24 29.52 19.09
N THR A 296 8.56 29.64 19.02
CA THR A 296 9.28 29.44 17.78
C THR A 296 9.38 27.94 17.53
N THR A 297 8.86 27.47 16.41
CA THR A 297 8.83 26.04 16.11
C THR A 297 9.38 25.74 14.72
N LEU A 298 9.98 24.58 14.59
CA LEU A 298 10.41 24.00 13.32
C LEU A 298 9.84 22.58 13.22
N ALA A 299 8.97 22.36 12.25
CA ALA A 299 8.28 21.09 12.07
C ALA A 299 8.62 20.46 10.73
N TRP A 300 8.82 19.16 10.69
CA TRP A 300 8.95 18.37 9.46
C TRP A 300 7.58 18.19 8.80
N LEU A 301 7.50 18.41 7.49
CA LEU A 301 6.24 18.42 6.74
C LEU A 301 5.85 17.08 6.14
N ASP A 302 6.82 16.25 5.76
CA ASP A 302 6.53 14.99 5.12
C ASP A 302 6.07 13.90 6.10
N PRO A 303 5.10 13.06 5.73
CA PRO A 303 4.74 11.90 6.51
C PRO A 303 5.94 10.94 6.66
N ILE A 304 6.13 10.42 7.87
CA ILE A 304 7.15 9.42 8.16
C ILE A 304 6.47 8.08 8.30
N GLU A 305 6.87 7.12 7.47
CA GLU A 305 6.36 5.76 7.59
C GLU A 305 6.91 5.11 8.86
N MET A 306 6.03 4.81 9.81
CA MET A 306 6.35 4.11 11.04
C MET A 306 6.22 2.60 10.80
N GLY A 307 7.20 1.86 11.16
CA GLY A 307 7.19 0.39 11.00
C GLY A 307 8.53 -0.16 11.44
N GLY A 308 8.89 0.09 12.71
CA GLY A 308 10.17 -0.30 13.25
C GLY A 308 10.69 0.73 14.24
N THR A 309 11.99 0.87 14.32
CA THR A 309 12.66 1.81 15.23
C THR A 309 13.14 3.03 14.45
N LEU A 310 12.69 4.21 14.85
CA LEU A 310 13.17 5.49 14.35
C LEU A 310 14.15 6.09 15.35
N LEU A 311 15.23 6.69 14.85
CA LEU A 311 16.19 7.46 15.62
C LEU A 311 16.15 8.92 15.16
N LEU A 312 15.75 9.82 16.05
CA LEU A 312 15.93 11.26 15.91
C LEU A 312 17.20 11.66 16.64
N GLU A 313 18.13 12.31 15.93
CA GLU A 313 19.34 12.86 16.50
C GLU A 313 19.41 14.36 16.32
N LEU A 314 19.71 15.08 17.38
CA LEU A 314 20.11 16.48 17.36
C LEU A 314 21.61 16.52 17.64
N VAL A 315 22.39 16.87 16.65
CA VAL A 315 23.86 16.81 16.71
C VAL A 315 24.48 18.18 16.92
N GLY A 316 25.48 18.24 17.78
CA GLY A 316 26.22 19.48 18.05
C GLY A 316 25.36 20.54 18.71
N VAL A 317 24.52 20.15 19.63
CA VAL A 317 23.67 21.06 20.42
C VAL A 317 24.56 21.84 21.39
N THR A 318 24.46 23.17 21.36
CA THR A 318 25.05 24.07 22.37
C THR A 318 23.93 24.75 23.14
N LEU A 319 24.05 24.86 24.46
CA LEU A 319 23.04 25.45 25.32
C LEU A 319 23.72 26.45 26.27
N SER A 320 23.34 27.71 26.19
CA SER A 320 23.80 28.73 27.10
C SER A 320 22.88 28.87 28.32
N LEU A 321 23.32 29.57 29.34
CA LEU A 321 22.50 29.86 30.51
C LEU A 321 21.17 30.49 30.10
N GLY A 322 20.08 30.05 30.70
CA GLY A 322 18.73 30.53 30.41
C GLY A 322 18.03 29.82 29.25
N SER A 323 18.67 28.87 28.56
CA SER A 323 18.03 28.08 27.51
C SER A 323 16.86 27.25 28.05
N LYS A 324 15.71 27.34 27.40
CA LYS A 324 14.51 26.60 27.75
C LYS A 324 13.66 26.33 26.50
N GLY A 325 12.94 25.22 26.50
CA GLY A 325 12.07 24.79 25.43
C GLY A 325 12.31 23.33 25.05
N ILE A 326 11.49 22.78 24.16
CA ILE A 326 11.66 21.42 23.67
C ILE A 326 12.65 21.45 22.50
N LEU A 327 13.75 20.74 22.67
CA LEU A 327 14.84 20.71 21.69
C LEU A 327 14.52 19.81 20.49
N GLY A 328 13.78 18.74 20.72
CA GLY A 328 13.32 17.83 19.69
C GLY A 328 12.39 16.77 20.22
N GLY A 329 11.46 16.29 19.39
CA GLY A 329 10.50 15.28 19.80
C GLY A 329 9.39 15.05 18.81
N PHE A 330 8.44 14.21 19.23
CA PHE A 330 7.20 13.87 18.54
C PHE A 330 6.02 14.49 19.26
N PHE A 331 5.07 15.04 18.51
CA PHE A 331 3.97 15.81 19.04
C PHE A 331 2.62 15.30 18.52
N ASN A 332 1.58 15.45 19.34
CA ASN A 332 0.21 15.04 18.99
C ASN A 332 -0.60 16.13 18.25
N GLY A 333 0.06 16.99 17.49
CA GLY A 333 -0.56 18.09 16.74
C GLY A 333 -0.47 19.45 17.41
N TYR A 334 -0.19 19.51 18.71
CA TYR A 334 0.10 20.74 19.42
C TYR A 334 1.59 20.85 19.69
N GLN A 335 2.22 21.92 19.20
CA GLN A 335 3.65 22.15 19.36
C GLN A 335 3.99 22.77 20.71
N THR A 336 3.32 22.32 21.76
CA THR A 336 3.50 22.77 23.14
C THR A 336 4.04 21.65 24.01
N ALA A 337 4.53 21.94 25.18
CA ALA A 337 4.99 20.93 26.13
C ALA A 337 3.88 19.90 26.44
N ALA A 338 2.64 20.33 26.59
CA ALA A 338 1.50 19.46 26.81
C ALA A 338 1.17 18.54 25.61
N GLY A 339 1.48 18.97 24.40
CA GLY A 339 1.30 18.19 23.19
C GLY A 339 2.50 17.28 22.86
N CYS A 340 3.58 17.34 23.60
CA CYS A 340 4.77 16.53 23.37
C CYS A 340 4.53 15.10 23.83
N THR A 341 4.42 14.18 22.89
CA THR A 341 4.27 12.75 23.21
C THR A 341 5.59 12.16 23.69
N ALA A 342 6.68 12.52 23.06
CA ALA A 342 8.03 12.12 23.44
C ALA A 342 9.03 13.17 22.98
N GLY A 343 9.85 13.69 23.87
CA GLY A 343 10.83 14.71 23.53
C GLY A 343 11.81 15.02 24.66
N ILE A 344 12.81 15.84 24.34
CA ILE A 344 13.79 16.31 25.33
C ILE A 344 13.65 17.83 25.46
N GLN A 345 13.36 18.27 26.67
CA GLN A 345 13.18 19.66 27.03
C GLN A 345 14.41 20.20 27.75
N ALA A 346 14.83 21.40 27.40
CA ALA A 346 15.75 22.22 28.22
C ALA A 346 14.93 23.06 29.21
N THR A 347 15.31 23.05 30.46
CA THR A 347 14.72 23.88 31.52
C THR A 347 15.79 24.74 32.18
N ALA A 348 15.52 26.02 32.36
CA ALA A 348 16.45 26.93 33.03
C ALA A 348 16.04 27.16 34.47
N GLN A 349 16.98 27.01 35.41
CA GLN A 349 16.74 27.25 36.83
C GLN A 349 16.57 28.76 37.10
N PRO A 350 15.49 29.16 37.81
CA PRO A 350 15.29 30.56 38.18
C PRO A 350 16.48 31.12 38.98
N GLY A 351 16.93 32.32 38.62
CA GLY A 351 18.00 33.05 39.33
C GLY A 351 19.41 32.70 38.83
N THR A 352 19.74 31.46 38.60
CA THR A 352 21.07 31.06 38.09
C THR A 352 21.12 30.91 36.58
N GLY A 353 20.01 30.66 35.96
CA GLY A 353 19.92 30.29 34.54
C GLY A 353 20.55 28.94 34.18
N ALA A 354 20.96 28.14 35.20
CA ALA A 354 21.54 26.83 34.96
C ALA A 354 20.55 25.93 34.19
N VAL A 355 21.02 25.24 33.15
CA VAL A 355 20.18 24.47 32.25
C VAL A 355 20.25 23.00 32.61
N THR A 356 19.08 22.36 32.60
CA THR A 356 18.95 20.90 32.71
C THR A 356 18.14 20.37 31.54
N LEU A 357 18.53 19.20 31.03
CA LEU A 357 17.73 18.43 30.05
C LEU A 357 16.76 17.53 30.82
N GLN A 358 15.51 17.56 30.41
CA GLN A 358 14.40 16.82 31.00
C GLN A 358 13.68 16.03 29.91
N PRO A 359 13.58 14.70 30.01
CA PRO A 359 12.69 13.93 29.16
C PRO A 359 11.23 14.31 29.38
N MET A 360 10.50 14.41 28.27
CA MET A 360 9.06 14.66 28.24
C MET A 360 8.38 13.45 27.64
N VAL A 361 7.41 12.89 28.34
CA VAL A 361 6.60 11.76 27.88
C VAL A 361 5.14 12.08 28.15
N GLU A 362 4.31 12.01 27.09
CA GLU A 362 2.87 12.29 27.17
C GLU A 362 2.55 13.64 27.87
N GLY A 363 3.29 14.67 27.48
CA GLY A 363 3.12 16.04 27.99
C GLY A 363 3.65 16.27 29.40
N THR A 364 4.26 15.28 30.04
CA THR A 364 4.76 15.38 31.42
C THR A 364 6.24 15.09 31.50
N ALA A 365 6.90 15.70 32.50
CA ALA A 365 8.30 15.40 32.77
C ALA A 365 8.46 13.97 33.28
N ALA A 366 9.42 13.23 32.73
CA ALA A 366 9.68 11.82 33.04
C ALA A 366 11.18 11.56 33.16
N GLY A 367 11.55 10.39 33.67
CA GLY A 367 12.93 9.92 33.69
C GLY A 367 13.90 10.76 34.55
N THR A 368 15.17 10.77 34.11
CA THR A 368 16.27 11.41 34.83
C THR A 368 16.69 12.70 34.15
N THR A 369 16.92 13.77 34.92
CA THR A 369 17.44 15.03 34.40
C THR A 369 18.96 14.98 34.21
N PHE A 370 19.45 15.74 33.25
CA PHE A 370 20.88 15.88 32.98
C PHE A 370 21.30 17.37 33.07
N ALA A 371 22.29 17.68 33.90
CA ALA A 371 22.79 19.05 34.05
C ALA A 371 23.70 19.42 32.87
N VAL A 372 23.43 20.55 32.21
CA VAL A 372 24.17 21.02 31.06
C VAL A 372 25.35 21.89 31.49
N ASN A 373 26.54 21.64 30.95
CA ASN A 373 27.67 22.52 31.00
C ASN A 373 27.71 23.40 29.72
N PRO A 374 27.55 24.73 29.82
CA PRO A 374 27.52 25.60 28.63
C PRO A 374 28.80 25.61 27.78
N ALA A 375 29.92 25.11 28.31
CA ALA A 375 31.16 25.00 27.57
C ALA A 375 31.25 23.78 26.65
N ASN A 376 30.35 22.83 26.80
CA ASN A 376 30.35 21.54 26.08
C ASN A 376 29.29 21.52 24.97
N THR A 377 29.42 20.56 24.05
CA THR A 377 28.42 20.28 23.05
C THR A 377 27.75 18.94 23.32
N TYR A 378 26.54 18.76 22.80
CA TYR A 378 25.73 17.59 23.09
C TYR A 378 25.19 16.97 21.80
N THR A 379 25.04 15.66 21.81
CA THR A 379 24.16 14.96 20.88
C THR A 379 23.00 14.36 21.68
N LEU A 380 21.78 14.72 21.30
CA LEU A 380 20.55 14.20 21.88
C LEU A 380 19.98 13.15 20.96
N ARG A 381 19.58 12.00 21.49
CA ARG A 381 19.00 10.90 20.74
C ARG A 381 17.67 10.50 21.32
N LEU A 382 16.69 10.36 20.45
CA LEU A 382 15.39 9.85 20.77
C LEU A 382 15.09 8.68 19.84
N ARG A 383 15.08 7.45 20.41
CA ARG A 383 14.68 6.23 19.70
C ARG A 383 13.25 5.90 20.04
N ILE A 384 12.47 5.62 19.00
CA ILE A 384 11.07 5.24 19.13
C ILE A 384 10.86 3.94 18.39
N HIS A 385 10.26 2.97 19.08
CA HIS A 385 9.87 1.72 18.50
C HIS A 385 8.35 1.59 18.51
N CYS A 386 7.74 1.52 17.33
CA CYS A 386 6.32 1.28 17.16
C CYS A 386 6.09 -0.17 16.72
N PRO A 387 5.45 -1.01 17.56
CA PRO A 387 5.23 -2.42 17.25
C PRO A 387 4.24 -2.66 16.12
N GLU A 388 3.36 -1.73 15.81
CA GLU A 388 2.37 -1.88 14.75
C GLU A 388 2.72 -1.05 13.52
N SER A 389 2.54 -1.61 12.31
CA SER A 389 2.64 -0.82 11.09
C SER A 389 1.47 0.12 11.01
N TYR A 390 1.83 1.35 10.89
CA TYR A 390 0.92 2.43 10.79
C TYR A 390 1.01 3.02 9.40
N ARG A 391 -0.01 2.82 8.57
CA ARG A 391 -0.24 3.66 7.41
C ARG A 391 -1.20 4.75 7.86
N ALA A 392 -0.68 5.90 8.22
CA ALA A 392 -1.51 7.07 8.37
C ALA A 392 -2.12 7.38 6.99
N PRO A 393 -3.44 7.56 6.88
CA PRO A 393 -4.00 8.16 5.68
C PRO A 393 -3.33 9.53 5.48
N ALA A 394 -3.12 9.93 4.23
CA ALA A 394 -2.54 11.22 3.90
C ALA A 394 -3.28 12.32 4.68
N MET A 395 -2.58 12.99 5.58
CA MET A 395 -3.16 14.04 6.38
C MET A 395 -2.95 15.36 5.67
N TYR A 396 -4.04 16.04 5.36
CA TYR A 396 -4.01 17.40 4.86
C TYR A 396 -3.94 18.37 6.03
N TYR A 397 -2.89 19.16 6.09
CA TYR A 397 -2.83 20.29 7.01
C TYR A 397 -3.58 21.46 6.40
N SER A 398 -4.61 21.94 7.08
CA SER A 398 -5.14 23.25 6.80
C SER A 398 -4.50 24.24 7.77
N PHE A 399 -3.78 25.20 7.24
CA PHE A 399 -3.36 26.36 8.02
C PHE A 399 -4.59 27.28 8.14
N GLY A 400 -5.16 27.35 9.31
CA GLY A 400 -6.15 28.40 9.61
C GLY A 400 -5.47 29.74 9.77
N ASP A 401 -6.22 30.84 9.60
CA ASP A 401 -5.76 32.24 9.73
C ASP A 401 -5.09 32.57 11.08
N SER A 402 -5.11 31.65 12.03
CA SER A 402 -4.50 31.80 13.36
C SER A 402 -3.08 31.23 13.47
N GLY A 403 -2.50 30.69 12.39
CA GLY A 403 -1.16 30.09 12.40
C GLY A 403 -1.03 28.80 13.23
N ALA A 404 -2.12 28.30 13.81
CA ALA A 404 -2.14 27.03 14.49
C ALA A 404 -2.23 25.90 13.45
N ILE A 405 -1.35 24.92 13.53
CA ILE A 405 -1.46 23.69 12.75
C ILE A 405 -2.67 22.94 13.28
N GLY A 406 -3.79 23.09 12.62
CA GLY A 406 -5.01 22.36 12.93
C GLY A 406 -4.85 20.89 12.57
N ALA A 407 -4.70 20.03 13.54
CA ALA A 407 -4.72 18.59 13.31
C ALA A 407 -6.15 18.10 13.09
N GLY A 408 -6.56 18.07 11.86
CA GLY A 408 -7.78 17.34 11.44
C GLY A 408 -7.40 15.92 11.01
N GLY A 409 -6.94 15.06 11.93
CA GLY A 409 -6.55 13.70 11.61
C GLY A 409 -7.08 12.70 12.62
N VAL A 410 -7.36 11.48 12.18
CA VAL A 410 -7.63 10.36 13.09
C VAL A 410 -6.31 9.98 13.74
N TRP A 411 -6.23 10.22 15.03
CA TRP A 411 -5.12 9.80 15.87
C TRP A 411 -5.25 8.29 16.08
N LEU A 412 -4.24 7.56 15.64
CA LEU A 412 -4.14 6.17 16.00
C LEU A 412 -3.26 6.07 17.25
N ILE A 413 -3.81 5.49 18.25
CA ILE A 413 -3.13 5.19 19.50
C ILE A 413 -2.46 3.84 19.29
N ALA A 414 -1.14 3.84 19.25
CA ALA A 414 -0.34 2.63 19.26
C ALA A 414 0.61 2.69 20.46
N PRO A 415 0.60 1.69 21.33
CA PRO A 415 1.61 1.60 22.38
C PRO A 415 2.99 1.42 21.74
N GLY A 416 3.99 2.03 22.31
CA GLY A 416 5.36 1.96 21.80
C GLY A 416 6.37 2.04 22.93
N ASN A 417 7.64 1.86 22.57
CA ASN A 417 8.77 2.03 23.49
C ASN A 417 9.61 3.21 23.05
N ILE A 418 10.15 3.93 24.02
CA ILE A 418 10.98 5.13 23.82
C ILE A 418 12.25 5.01 24.64
N GLN A 419 13.37 5.37 24.02
CA GLN A 419 14.65 5.58 24.70
C GLN A 419 15.16 6.97 24.37
N MET A 420 15.49 7.76 25.40
CA MET A 420 16.07 9.10 25.26
C MET A 420 17.43 9.15 25.91
N GLU A 421 18.39 9.72 25.20
CA GLU A 421 19.77 9.77 25.63
C GLU A 421 20.40 11.13 25.36
N VAL A 422 21.40 11.46 26.17
CA VAL A 422 22.30 12.56 25.94
C VAL A 422 23.74 12.06 25.91
N GLN A 423 24.51 12.51 24.94
CA GLN A 423 25.94 12.30 24.89
C GLN A 423 26.64 13.65 24.93
N GLU A 424 27.47 13.85 25.95
CA GLU A 424 28.27 15.04 26.13
C GLU A 424 29.59 14.94 25.37
N PHE A 425 30.03 16.05 24.79
CA PHE A 425 31.32 16.15 24.12
C PHE A 425 32.14 17.27 24.81
N VAL A 426 33.22 16.87 25.43
CA VAL A 426 34.16 17.77 26.08
C VAL A 426 35.37 17.95 25.15
N ASN A 427 35.60 19.16 24.67
CA ASN A 427 36.66 19.45 23.69
C ASN A 427 36.59 18.53 22.45
N GLY A 428 35.41 18.18 21.99
CA GLY A 428 35.19 17.30 20.84
C GLY A 428 35.32 15.81 21.12
N VAL A 429 35.63 15.41 22.36
CA VAL A 429 35.69 13.98 22.76
C VAL A 429 34.35 13.59 23.39
N GLY A 430 33.68 12.60 22.80
CA GLY A 430 32.39 12.10 23.30
C GLY A 430 32.55 11.25 24.56
N ALA A 431 31.76 11.58 25.57
CA ALA A 431 31.59 10.72 26.74
C ALA A 431 30.63 9.55 26.42
N THR A 432 30.53 8.59 27.33
CA THR A 432 29.50 7.54 27.24
C THR A 432 28.12 8.18 27.27
N PRO A 433 27.19 7.80 26.36
CA PRO A 433 25.82 8.29 26.41
C PRO A 433 25.15 7.98 27.74
N VAL A 434 24.38 8.93 28.23
CA VAL A 434 23.58 8.80 29.46
C VAL A 434 22.12 8.65 29.07
N THR A 435 21.48 7.56 29.50
CA THR A 435 20.05 7.34 29.33
C THR A 435 19.26 8.25 30.26
N LEU A 436 18.40 9.08 29.68
CA LEU A 436 17.50 9.97 30.39
C LEU A 436 16.16 9.32 30.67
N TYR A 437 15.67 8.54 29.71
CA TYR A 437 14.43 7.78 29.80
C TYR A 437 14.53 6.49 28.98
N ASP A 438 13.96 5.43 29.53
CA ASP A 438 13.78 4.14 28.85
C ASP A 438 12.47 3.53 29.34
N GLY A 439 11.46 3.43 28.46
CA GLY A 439 10.16 2.94 28.86
C GLY A 439 9.11 2.94 27.76
N ALA A 440 7.91 2.52 28.12
CA ALA A 440 6.77 2.48 27.23
C ALA A 440 6.03 3.82 27.20
N VAL A 441 5.31 4.06 26.12
CA VAL A 441 4.31 5.13 25.97
C VAL A 441 2.97 4.52 25.59
N THR A 442 1.90 5.19 26.00
CA THR A 442 0.53 4.70 25.76
C THR A 442 0.15 4.85 24.29
N TYR A 443 0.64 5.91 23.64
CA TYR A 443 0.39 6.18 22.23
C TYR A 443 1.56 6.92 21.58
N LEU A 444 1.76 6.66 20.29
CA LEU A 444 2.64 7.44 19.44
C LEU A 444 1.79 8.32 18.51
N PRO A 445 2.22 9.55 18.22
CA PRO A 445 1.52 10.41 17.27
C PRO A 445 1.69 9.88 15.85
N ALA A 446 0.82 10.36 14.96
CA ALA A 446 1.00 10.11 13.54
C ALA A 446 2.38 10.61 13.07
N PRO A 447 3.02 9.93 12.09
CA PRO A 447 4.39 10.22 11.67
C PRO A 447 4.66 11.65 11.20
N CYS A 448 3.61 12.31 10.70
CA CYS A 448 3.68 13.69 10.24
C CYS A 448 3.83 14.75 11.34
N ASN A 449 3.74 14.35 12.60
CA ASN A 449 3.83 15.26 13.75
C ASN A 449 5.22 15.30 14.39
N LEU A 450 6.24 15.02 13.64
CA LEU A 450 7.61 15.21 14.09
C LEU A 450 7.91 16.70 14.15
N VAL A 451 8.11 17.21 15.35
CA VAL A 451 8.56 18.58 15.58
C VAL A 451 9.91 18.49 16.29
N PRO A 452 11.01 18.63 15.55
CA PRO A 452 12.33 18.47 16.14
C PRO A 452 12.71 19.59 17.11
N VAL A 453 12.14 20.79 16.94
CA VAL A 453 12.48 21.93 17.82
C VAL A 453 11.23 22.75 18.11
N SER A 454 10.97 22.98 19.39
CA SER A 454 9.99 23.97 19.87
C SER A 454 10.60 24.71 21.04
N SER A 455 10.77 26.03 20.92
CA SER A 455 11.46 26.80 21.94
C SER A 455 10.85 28.19 22.14
N ILE A 456 10.63 28.55 23.37
CA ILE A 456 10.25 29.91 23.77
C ILE A 456 11.52 30.79 23.90
N SER A 457 12.65 30.22 24.31
CA SER A 457 13.92 30.93 24.45
C SER A 457 15.07 29.94 24.49
N LEU A 458 15.57 29.56 23.33
CA LEU A 458 16.76 28.74 23.20
C LEU A 458 17.94 29.67 22.92
N VAL A 459 18.84 29.82 23.90
CA VAL A 459 20.11 30.50 23.71
C VAL A 459 21.18 29.46 23.43
N GLY A 460 21.29 29.10 22.17
CA GLY A 460 22.19 28.05 21.71
C GLY A 460 22.00 27.73 20.24
N THR A 461 22.64 26.67 19.78
CA THR A 461 22.57 26.22 18.38
C THR A 461 22.40 24.70 18.27
N ILE A 462 21.83 24.26 17.16
CA ILE A 462 21.78 22.85 16.75
C ILE A 462 22.48 22.76 15.39
N ARG A 463 23.56 21.99 15.32
CA ARG A 463 24.36 21.88 14.10
C ARG A 463 23.70 21.04 13.03
N ALA A 464 23.07 19.94 13.43
CA ALA A 464 22.35 19.09 12.50
C ALA A 464 21.18 18.38 13.16
N ILE A 465 20.17 18.04 12.36
CA ILE A 465 19.06 17.17 12.71
C ILE A 465 19.05 15.99 11.76
N ASN A 466 19.12 14.77 12.31
CA ASN A 466 19.03 13.54 11.54
C ASN A 466 17.83 12.73 12.02
N LEU A 467 17.08 12.17 11.06
CA LEU A 467 16.05 11.15 11.32
C LEU A 467 16.39 9.92 10.51
N THR A 468 16.60 8.81 11.17
CA THR A 468 17.03 7.55 10.58
C THR A 468 16.06 6.43 10.93
N ASN A 469 15.74 5.58 9.97
CA ASN A 469 15.04 4.33 10.22
C ASN A 469 16.10 3.24 10.49
N LEU A 470 16.09 2.69 11.71
CA LEU A 470 17.03 1.66 12.15
C LEU A 470 16.54 0.23 11.82
N GLY A 471 15.39 0.10 11.17
CA GLY A 471 14.77 -1.18 10.89
C GLY A 471 13.75 -1.60 11.93
N SER A 472 13.37 -2.88 11.93
CA SER A 472 12.19 -3.35 12.69
C SER A 472 12.48 -3.91 14.07
N GLY A 473 13.69 -3.76 14.60
CA GLY A 473 14.08 -4.36 15.87
C GLY A 473 14.00 -3.42 17.07
N TRP A 474 13.65 -3.97 18.23
CA TRP A 474 13.78 -3.39 19.57
C TRP A 474 14.33 -4.44 20.53
N VAL A 475 15.41 -4.13 21.24
CA VAL A 475 16.14 -5.11 22.05
C VAL A 475 16.18 -4.69 23.50
N VAL A 476 15.68 -5.55 24.38
CA VAL A 476 15.75 -5.36 25.84
C VAL A 476 16.65 -6.44 26.42
N SER A 477 17.61 -6.02 27.22
CA SER A 477 18.51 -6.90 27.97
C SER A 477 18.22 -6.87 29.45
N THR A 478 18.36 -8.03 30.11
CA THR A 478 18.25 -8.14 31.56
C THR A 478 19.49 -8.91 32.05
N PRO A 479 20.54 -8.21 32.51
CA PRO A 479 21.73 -8.85 33.09
C PRO A 479 21.40 -9.61 34.37
N PRO A 480 22.17 -10.63 34.71
CA PRO A 480 22.02 -11.32 36.00
C PRO A 480 22.13 -10.36 37.19
N GLY A 481 21.06 -10.29 38.01
CA GLY A 481 20.99 -9.39 39.17
C GLY A 481 20.76 -7.92 38.85
N GLY A 482 20.57 -7.57 37.58
CA GLY A 482 20.19 -6.22 37.12
C GLY A 482 18.74 -6.11 36.71
N GLY A 483 18.27 -4.87 36.52
CA GLY A 483 16.97 -4.58 35.91
C GLY A 483 17.03 -4.62 34.38
N PRO A 484 15.87 -4.73 33.70
CA PRO A 484 15.81 -4.63 32.25
C PRO A 484 16.21 -3.24 31.76
N TYR A 485 16.91 -3.17 30.63
CA TYR A 485 17.22 -1.92 29.93
C TYR A 485 17.20 -2.15 28.43
N THR A 486 16.91 -1.09 27.67
CA THR A 486 16.90 -1.15 26.22
C THR A 486 18.31 -1.01 25.67
N ARG A 487 18.74 -1.96 24.84
CA ARG A 487 19.98 -1.85 24.09
C ARG A 487 19.85 -0.77 23.00
N ARG A 488 20.89 0.04 22.85
CA ARG A 488 20.98 1.04 21.80
C ARG A 488 21.13 0.37 20.44
N ILE A 489 20.10 0.47 19.60
CA ILE A 489 20.11 -0.06 18.25
C ILE A 489 20.56 1.03 17.29
N GLY A 490 21.37 0.69 16.30
CA GLY A 490 21.85 1.62 15.28
C GLY A 490 23.24 1.25 14.76
N THR A 491 23.99 2.25 14.32
CA THR A 491 25.36 2.10 13.84
C THR A 491 26.38 2.44 14.94
N THR A 492 27.63 2.06 14.73
CA THR A 492 28.73 2.44 15.64
C THR A 492 28.94 3.95 15.73
N ALA A 493 28.64 4.69 14.66
CA ALA A 493 28.70 6.17 14.66
C ALA A 493 27.64 6.80 15.58
N GLU A 494 26.54 6.08 15.83
CA GLU A 494 25.44 6.47 16.72
C GLU A 494 25.64 5.94 18.15
N ALA A 495 26.82 5.46 18.48
CA ALA A 495 27.14 4.83 19.75
C ALA A 495 26.19 3.65 20.10
N ALA A 496 25.73 2.92 19.07
CA ALA A 496 24.87 1.77 19.26
C ALA A 496 25.62 0.57 19.85
N GLU A 497 24.86 -0.31 20.51
CA GLU A 497 25.36 -1.53 21.13
C GLU A 497 25.11 -2.75 20.24
N CYS A 498 24.06 -2.69 19.42
CA CYS A 498 23.65 -3.78 18.52
C CYS A 498 22.91 -3.24 17.30
N HIS A 499 22.69 -4.13 16.35
CA HIS A 499 21.81 -3.89 15.20
C HIS A 499 21.04 -5.16 14.84
N VAL A 500 19.91 -5.00 14.16
CA VAL A 500 19.12 -6.10 13.62
C VAL A 500 19.25 -6.08 12.10
N GLU A 501 19.68 -7.20 11.53
CA GLU A 501 19.87 -7.34 10.08
C GLU A 501 18.61 -7.85 9.39
N ARG A 502 18.45 -7.46 8.12
CA ARG A 502 17.38 -7.99 7.25
C ARG A 502 17.47 -9.49 7.01
N THR A 503 18.64 -10.06 7.20
CA THR A 503 18.93 -11.49 7.05
C THR A 503 18.48 -12.33 8.24
N GLY A 504 17.78 -11.73 9.21
CA GLY A 504 17.33 -12.44 10.40
C GLY A 504 18.43 -12.62 11.46
N LYS A 505 19.28 -11.62 11.65
CA LYS A 505 20.30 -11.64 12.70
C LYS A 505 20.20 -10.44 13.63
N LEU A 506 20.37 -10.70 14.93
CA LEU A 506 20.74 -9.71 15.92
C LEU A 506 22.25 -9.78 16.15
N ALA A 507 22.98 -8.69 15.90
CA ALA A 507 24.42 -8.65 16.08
C ALA A 507 24.82 -7.55 17.07
N PHE A 508 25.69 -7.86 18.01
CA PHE A 508 26.25 -6.96 19.01
C PHE A 508 27.64 -6.46 18.58
N TYR A 509 27.88 -5.17 18.77
CA TYR A 509 29.18 -4.58 18.49
C TYR A 509 30.25 -4.97 19.53
N THR A 510 31.50 -4.85 19.15
CA THR A 510 32.64 -5.12 20.04
C THR A 510 32.52 -4.31 21.33
N GLY A 511 32.64 -5.00 22.47
CA GLY A 511 32.50 -4.41 23.81
C GLY A 511 31.08 -4.44 24.38
N TYR A 512 30.10 -4.91 23.61
CA TYR A 512 28.71 -5.02 24.04
C TYR A 512 28.17 -6.46 24.02
N THR A 513 29.07 -7.43 23.95
CA THR A 513 28.72 -8.86 24.02
C THR A 513 27.89 -9.14 25.25
N PRO A 514 26.70 -9.79 25.12
CA PRO A 514 25.87 -10.13 26.26
C PRO A 514 26.62 -11.03 27.26
N VAL A 515 26.56 -10.69 28.55
CA VAL A 515 27.24 -11.47 29.56
C VAL A 515 26.53 -12.81 29.79
N ALA A 516 27.28 -13.77 30.38
CA ALA A 516 26.73 -15.10 30.66
C ALA A 516 25.50 -14.99 31.61
N GLY A 517 24.35 -15.55 31.19
CA GLY A 517 23.08 -15.48 31.92
C GLY A 517 22.26 -14.23 31.67
N GLU A 518 22.70 -13.34 30.79
CA GLU A 518 21.91 -12.18 30.40
C GLU A 518 20.74 -12.61 29.49
N GLN A 519 19.51 -12.22 29.87
CA GLN A 519 18.34 -12.47 29.05
C GLN A 519 18.19 -11.33 28.03
N ILE A 520 18.01 -11.70 26.77
CA ILE A 520 17.83 -10.77 25.64
C ILE A 520 16.46 -11.03 25.04
N ALA A 521 15.62 -10.00 25.00
CA ALA A 521 14.33 -10.02 24.32
C ALA A 521 14.42 -9.14 23.07
N VAL A 522 14.21 -9.72 21.90
CA VAL A 522 14.20 -9.02 20.62
C VAL A 522 12.77 -8.97 20.12
N SER A 523 12.23 -7.78 19.99
CA SER A 523 10.89 -7.56 19.45
C SER A 523 10.99 -6.95 18.06
N TYR A 524 10.34 -7.56 17.06
CA TYR A 524 10.40 -7.10 15.69
C TYR A 524 9.15 -7.54 14.92
N ARG A 525 8.92 -6.93 13.75
CA ARG A 525 7.89 -7.38 12.81
C ARG A 525 8.49 -8.37 11.84
N THR A 526 7.73 -9.41 11.54
CA THR A 526 8.15 -10.40 10.55
C THR A 526 7.70 -10.01 9.15
N ILE A 527 8.39 -10.54 8.15
CA ILE A 527 7.97 -10.44 6.76
C ILE A 527 6.86 -11.47 6.52
N GLY A 528 5.66 -11.00 6.16
CA GLY A 528 4.59 -11.84 5.64
C GLY A 528 4.43 -11.62 4.15
N ARG A 529 4.09 -12.68 3.44
CA ARG A 529 3.56 -12.57 2.09
C ARG A 529 2.14 -13.05 2.12
N ALA A 530 1.21 -12.27 1.56
CA ALA A 530 -0.11 -12.78 1.27
C ALA A 530 0.05 -13.94 0.28
N VAL A 531 -0.20 -15.17 0.75
CA VAL A 531 -0.10 -16.38 -0.08
C VAL A 531 -1.51 -16.87 -0.38
N GLY A 532 -1.92 -16.72 -1.63
CA GLY A 532 -3.15 -17.34 -2.14
C GLY A 532 -2.81 -18.65 -2.86
N ARG A 533 -3.27 -19.79 -2.36
CA ARG A 533 -3.12 -21.08 -3.04
C ARG A 533 -4.45 -21.52 -3.64
N ALA A 534 -4.45 -21.79 -4.95
CA ALA A 534 -5.56 -22.36 -5.66
C ALA A 534 -5.20 -23.76 -6.13
N VAL A 535 -5.91 -24.77 -5.62
CA VAL A 535 -5.71 -26.17 -5.99
C VAL A 535 -6.97 -26.71 -6.64
N ASN A 536 -6.84 -27.22 -7.86
CA ASN A 536 -7.90 -28.01 -8.50
C ASN A 536 -7.68 -29.49 -8.20
N THR A 537 -8.17 -29.93 -7.04
CA THR A 537 -8.00 -31.31 -6.58
C THR A 537 -8.66 -32.35 -7.49
N ALA A 538 -9.77 -32.00 -8.13
CA ALA A 538 -10.45 -32.89 -9.07
C ALA A 538 -9.59 -33.17 -10.30
N ASN A 539 -8.93 -32.15 -10.86
CA ASN A 539 -8.02 -32.32 -11.99
C ASN A 539 -6.70 -33.02 -11.60
N GLN A 540 -6.20 -32.79 -10.38
CA GLN A 540 -5.02 -33.51 -9.88
C GLN A 540 -5.31 -35.01 -9.73
N GLN A 541 -6.47 -35.38 -9.21
CA GLN A 541 -6.90 -36.79 -9.09
C GLN A 541 -7.13 -37.43 -10.45
N ALA A 542 -7.70 -36.70 -11.40
CA ALA A 542 -7.93 -37.19 -12.76
C ALA A 542 -6.64 -37.43 -13.55
N LEU A 543 -5.57 -36.66 -13.25
CA LEU A 543 -4.26 -36.81 -13.89
C LEU A 543 -3.40 -37.90 -13.21
N ALA A 544 -3.73 -38.29 -11.98
CA ALA A 544 -3.02 -39.33 -11.21
C ALA A 544 -3.63 -40.74 -11.43
N ALA A 545 -4.83 -40.84 -12.00
CA ALA A 545 -5.52 -42.07 -12.38
C ALA A 545 -5.20 -42.43 -13.85
#